data_678a9d0688365c27dcf1a0b68ba45d60
#
_entry.id   678a9d0688365c27dcf1a0b68ba45d60
#
_cell.length_a   1.000
_cell.length_b   1.000
_cell.length_c   1.000
_cell.angle_alpha   90.00
_cell.angle_beta   90.00
_cell.angle_gamma   90.00
#
_symmetry.space_group_name_H-M   'P 1'
#
loop_
_entity.id
_entity.type
_entity.pdbx_description
1 polymer ?
#
loop_
_entity_poly.entity_id
_entity_poly.type
_entity_poly.pdbx_seq_one_letter_code
_entity_poly.pdbx_strand_id
1 'polypeptide(L)'
;MVAIYPGSFDPITNGHLDLVARGSRMVGRLIVAVLRNHAKQPLFSVEERLEMLAEVVKPYPNVEVGAFDGLLVDYAASRGATMIMRGIRAVSDYELDWQMALMNRRLRPEIETVFLVAGEEYSFISSNLVKEVAALAAT
;
A
#
# COMPACT_ATOMS: atom_id res chain seq x y z
N MET A 1 0.59 18.17 3.77
CA MET A 1 1.56 17.11 3.43
C MET A 1 0.87 15.99 2.68
N VAL A 2 1.49 15.50 1.64
CA VAL A 2 0.95 14.42 0.81
C VAL A 2 1.79 13.17 1.03
N ALA A 3 1.14 12.04 1.26
CA ALA A 3 1.79 10.75 1.44
C ALA A 3 1.25 9.72 0.44
N ILE A 4 2.09 8.78 0.07
CA ILE A 4 1.71 7.63 -0.76
C ILE A 4 1.71 6.37 0.11
N TYR A 5 0.65 5.61 0.04
CA TYR A 5 0.58 4.27 0.60
C TYR A 5 0.55 3.27 -0.55
N PRO A 6 1.69 2.69 -0.91
CA PRO A 6 1.78 1.80 -2.07
C PRO A 6 1.52 0.35 -1.71
N GLY A 7 1.07 -0.41 -2.68
CA GLY A 7 0.93 -1.84 -2.53
C GLY A 7 0.29 -2.48 -3.75
N SER A 8 0.22 -3.80 -3.74
CA SER A 8 -0.50 -4.52 -4.78
C SER A 8 -2.02 -4.53 -4.51
N PHE A 9 -2.41 -4.55 -3.25
CA PHE A 9 -3.82 -4.57 -2.82
C PHE A 9 -4.66 -5.58 -3.60
N ASP A 10 -4.21 -6.81 -3.61
CA ASP A 10 -4.78 -7.87 -4.45
C ASP A 10 -5.22 -9.07 -3.60
N PRO A 11 -6.32 -8.97 -2.85
CA PRO A 11 -7.17 -7.81 -2.64
C PRO A 11 -6.72 -6.91 -1.49
N ILE A 12 -7.43 -5.82 -1.27
CA ILE A 12 -7.29 -5.04 -0.05
C ILE A 12 -7.80 -5.87 1.13
N THR A 13 -7.12 -5.78 2.25
CA THR A 13 -7.49 -6.49 3.48
C THR A 13 -7.89 -5.49 4.57
N ASN A 14 -8.45 -6.01 5.67
CA ASN A 14 -8.77 -5.16 6.83
C ASN A 14 -7.50 -4.53 7.43
N GLY A 15 -6.37 -5.21 7.33
CA GLY A 15 -5.09 -4.63 7.74
C GLY A 15 -4.69 -3.42 6.91
N HIS A 16 -4.87 -3.50 5.59
CA HIS A 16 -4.64 -2.36 4.72
C HIS A 16 -5.59 -1.21 5.06
N LEU A 17 -6.87 -1.53 5.26
CA LEU A 17 -7.87 -0.52 5.55
C LEU A 17 -7.61 0.17 6.90
N ASP A 18 -7.14 -0.56 7.89
CA ASP A 18 -6.72 0.00 9.17
C ASP A 18 -5.60 1.04 8.97
N LEU A 19 -4.62 0.72 8.15
CA LEU A 19 -3.53 1.65 7.85
C LEU A 19 -4.01 2.88 7.08
N VAL A 20 -4.94 2.70 6.16
CA VAL A 20 -5.56 3.83 5.44
C VAL A 20 -6.28 4.75 6.43
N ALA A 21 -7.07 4.18 7.33
CA ALA A 21 -7.81 4.97 8.32
C ALA A 21 -6.87 5.76 9.22
N ARG A 22 -5.84 5.13 9.73
CA ARG A 22 -4.87 5.78 10.62
C ARG A 22 -4.01 6.77 9.87
N GLY A 23 -3.50 6.39 8.69
CA GLY A 23 -2.67 7.24 7.87
C GLY A 23 -3.39 8.48 7.39
N SER A 24 -4.68 8.38 7.07
CA SER A 24 -5.47 9.51 6.62
C SER A 24 -5.58 10.63 7.66
N ARG A 25 -5.44 10.28 8.94
CA ARG A 25 -5.47 11.26 10.04
C ARG A 25 -4.12 11.95 10.25
N MET A 26 -3.04 11.39 9.70
CA MET A 26 -1.70 11.89 9.93
C MET A 26 -1.25 12.92 8.88
N VAL A 27 -1.88 12.92 7.71
CA VAL A 27 -1.47 13.77 6.59
C VAL A 27 -2.67 14.49 6.01
N GLY A 28 -2.42 15.56 5.27
CA GLY A 28 -3.48 16.31 4.62
C GLY A 28 -4.12 15.56 3.45
N ARG A 29 -3.34 14.72 2.78
CA ARG A 29 -3.79 13.96 1.62
C ARG A 29 -3.02 12.64 1.55
N LEU A 30 -3.75 11.55 1.44
CA LEU A 30 -3.18 10.21 1.32
C LEU A 30 -3.57 9.61 -0.02
N ILE A 31 -2.58 9.14 -0.77
CA ILE A 31 -2.81 8.48 -2.05
C ILE A 31 -2.53 7.00 -1.87
N VAL A 32 -3.55 6.17 -1.99
CA VAL A 32 -3.40 4.72 -1.99
C VAL A 32 -3.09 4.31 -3.42
N ALA A 33 -1.87 3.82 -3.65
CA ALA A 33 -1.34 3.63 -5.00
C ALA A 33 -1.14 2.16 -5.31
N VAL A 34 -1.85 1.67 -6.31
CA VAL A 34 -1.72 0.29 -6.78
C VAL A 34 -0.53 0.20 -7.73
N LEU A 35 0.41 -0.67 -7.41
CA LEU A 35 1.52 -0.96 -8.31
C LEU A 35 1.00 -1.81 -9.48
N ARG A 36 1.17 -1.30 -10.70
CA ARG A 36 0.90 -2.05 -11.93
C ARG A 36 2.05 -3.01 -12.15
N ASN A 37 2.16 -3.97 -11.27
CA ASN A 37 3.21 -4.96 -11.37
C ASN A 37 2.71 -6.12 -12.22
N HIS A 38 3.59 -6.64 -13.07
CA HIS A 38 3.35 -7.85 -13.82
C HIS A 38 3.52 -9.08 -12.91
N ALA A 39 2.92 -9.02 -11.72
CA ALA A 39 2.89 -10.16 -10.81
C ALA A 39 2.26 -11.33 -11.55
N LYS A 40 2.88 -12.48 -11.42
CA LYS A 40 2.61 -13.63 -12.29
C LYS A 40 1.19 -14.16 -12.26
N GLN A 41 0.40 -13.87 -11.25
CA GLN A 41 -0.99 -14.33 -11.16
C GLN A 41 -1.78 -13.44 -10.21
N PRO A 42 -2.17 -12.25 -10.65
CA PRO A 42 -3.01 -11.40 -9.80
C PRO A 42 -4.40 -12.05 -9.67
N LEU A 43 -4.97 -11.97 -8.48
CA LEU A 43 -6.33 -12.45 -8.23
C LEU A 43 -7.33 -11.52 -8.93
N PHE A 44 -7.06 -10.23 -8.91
CA PHE A 44 -7.90 -9.21 -9.52
C PHE A 44 -7.06 -8.34 -10.47
N SER A 45 -7.69 -7.85 -11.52
CA SER A 45 -7.04 -6.89 -12.42
C SER A 45 -6.76 -5.57 -11.68
N VAL A 46 -5.92 -4.74 -12.26
CA VAL A 46 -5.65 -3.41 -11.71
C VAL A 46 -6.94 -2.60 -11.62
N GLU A 47 -7.77 -2.66 -12.66
CA GLU A 47 -9.03 -1.94 -12.72
C GLU A 47 -9.98 -2.40 -11.62
N GLU A 48 -10.08 -3.70 -11.39
CA GLU A 48 -10.90 -4.26 -10.31
C GLU A 48 -10.40 -3.83 -8.95
N ARG A 49 -9.08 -3.84 -8.75
CA ARG A 49 -8.47 -3.40 -7.49
C ARG A 49 -8.72 -1.92 -7.24
N LEU A 50 -8.62 -1.08 -8.27
CA LEU A 50 -8.91 0.35 -8.15
C LEU A 50 -10.38 0.59 -7.77
N GLU A 51 -11.30 -0.15 -8.37
CA GLU A 51 -12.72 -0.05 -8.05
C GLU A 51 -13.00 -0.44 -6.60
N MET A 52 -12.42 -1.55 -6.14
CA MET A 52 -12.57 -1.98 -4.75
C MET A 52 -12.01 -0.95 -3.77
N LEU A 53 -10.84 -0.40 -4.07
CA LEU A 53 -10.23 0.63 -3.24
C LEU A 53 -11.09 1.89 -3.20
N ALA A 54 -11.55 2.35 -4.35
CA ALA A 54 -12.40 3.54 -4.43
C ALA A 54 -13.64 3.40 -3.55
N GLU A 55 -14.19 2.20 -3.49
CA GLU A 55 -15.38 1.94 -2.67
C GLU A 55 -15.07 2.01 -1.17
N VAL A 56 -14.00 1.34 -0.74
CA VAL A 56 -13.69 1.22 0.70
C VAL A 56 -13.10 2.50 1.28
N VAL A 57 -12.54 3.39 0.47
CA VAL A 57 -11.99 4.67 0.96
C VAL A 57 -12.98 5.81 0.97
N LYS A 58 -14.20 5.60 0.50
CA LYS A 58 -15.25 6.63 0.51
C LYS A 58 -15.43 7.36 1.84
N PRO A 59 -15.34 6.69 2.99
CA PRO A 59 -15.47 7.39 4.28
C PRO A 59 -14.34 8.37 4.59
N TYR A 60 -13.25 8.34 3.82
CA TYR A 60 -12.07 9.16 4.08
C TYR A 60 -11.92 10.21 2.98
N PRO A 61 -12.40 11.46 3.21
CA PRO A 61 -12.46 12.46 2.15
C PRO A 61 -11.10 12.93 1.63
N ASN A 62 -10.03 12.76 2.41
CA ASN A 62 -8.68 13.15 2.00
C ASN A 62 -7.87 11.98 1.41
N VAL A 63 -8.53 10.85 1.14
CA VAL A 63 -7.87 9.69 0.54
C VAL A 63 -8.24 9.59 -0.93
N GLU A 64 -7.23 9.44 -1.77
CA GLU A 64 -7.37 9.23 -3.20
C GLU A 64 -6.81 7.86 -3.57
N VAL A 65 -7.20 7.35 -4.72
CA VAL A 65 -6.72 6.08 -5.25
C VAL A 65 -6.04 6.35 -6.58
N GLY A 66 -4.91 5.71 -6.80
CA GLY A 66 -4.19 5.82 -8.06
C GLY A 66 -3.43 4.55 -8.37
N ALA A 67 -2.86 4.49 -9.56
CA ALA A 67 -2.03 3.38 -9.99
C ALA A 67 -0.75 3.92 -10.62
N PHE A 68 0.33 3.15 -10.55
CA PHE A 68 1.61 3.59 -11.09
C PHE A 68 2.41 2.43 -11.66
N ASP A 69 3.26 2.77 -12.61
CA ASP A 69 4.30 1.91 -13.15
C ASP A 69 5.65 2.49 -12.78
N GLY A 70 6.69 1.67 -12.82
CA GLY A 70 8.05 2.13 -12.58
C GLY A 70 8.35 2.35 -11.12
N LEU A 71 9.25 3.29 -10.85
CA LEU A 71 9.75 3.53 -9.50
C LEU A 71 8.74 4.29 -8.65
N LEU A 72 8.52 3.77 -7.45
CA LEU A 72 7.61 4.38 -6.47
C LEU A 72 7.99 5.82 -6.15
N VAL A 73 9.28 6.09 -5.97
CA VAL A 73 9.72 7.45 -5.61
C VAL A 73 9.50 8.46 -6.74
N ASP A 74 9.57 8.02 -7.98
CA ASP A 74 9.28 8.89 -9.13
C ASP A 74 7.78 9.21 -9.18
N TYR A 75 6.94 8.22 -8.92
CA TYR A 75 5.51 8.44 -8.83
C TYR A 75 5.17 9.39 -7.68
N ALA A 76 5.78 9.16 -6.51
CA ALA A 76 5.56 10.01 -5.34
C ALA A 76 5.93 11.46 -5.66
N ALA A 77 7.09 11.69 -6.28
CA ALA A 77 7.51 13.02 -6.67
C ALA A 77 6.52 13.65 -7.66
N SER A 78 6.04 12.88 -8.62
CA SER A 78 5.07 13.38 -9.62
C SER A 78 3.74 13.80 -9.00
N ARG A 79 3.38 13.23 -7.86
CA ARG A 79 2.15 13.54 -7.12
C ARG A 79 2.37 14.59 -6.03
N GLY A 80 3.58 15.13 -5.92
CA GLY A 80 3.90 16.11 -4.89
C GLY A 80 3.99 15.51 -3.49
N ALA A 81 4.19 14.21 -3.38
CA ALA A 81 4.29 13.55 -2.09
C ALA A 81 5.70 13.64 -1.53
N THR A 82 5.79 13.82 -0.22
CA THR A 82 7.05 13.87 0.51
C THR A 82 7.21 12.70 1.47
N MET A 83 6.21 11.82 1.53
CA MET A 83 6.20 10.69 2.44
C MET A 83 5.68 9.44 1.74
N ILE A 84 6.29 8.31 2.06
CA ILE A 84 5.78 6.99 1.71
C ILE A 84 5.41 6.30 3.02
N MET A 85 4.18 5.80 3.12
CA MET A 85 3.73 5.03 4.27
C MET A 85 3.78 3.56 3.96
N ARG A 86 4.31 2.78 4.89
CA ARG A 86 4.36 1.31 4.81
C ARG A 86 3.87 0.73 6.11
N GLY A 87 3.19 -0.42 6.04
CA GLY A 87 2.78 -1.15 7.23
C GLY A 87 3.81 -2.22 7.59
N ILE A 88 4.09 -2.37 8.86
CA ILE A 88 4.90 -3.48 9.37
C ILE A 88 3.97 -4.40 10.14
N ARG A 89 3.92 -5.67 9.76
CA ARG A 89 3.07 -6.68 10.40
C ARG A 89 3.89 -7.66 11.21
N ALA A 90 4.88 -8.26 10.58
CA ALA A 90 5.69 -9.30 11.18
C ALA A 90 7.16 -9.04 10.90
N VAL A 91 8.01 -9.64 11.73
CA VAL A 91 9.45 -9.46 11.65
C VAL A 91 10.02 -9.87 10.30
N SER A 92 9.43 -10.86 9.64
CA SER A 92 9.92 -11.36 8.35
C SER A 92 9.88 -10.34 7.22
N ASP A 93 8.99 -9.36 7.28
CA ASP A 93 8.87 -8.35 6.23
C ASP A 93 9.78 -7.14 6.47
N TYR A 94 10.27 -6.99 7.69
CA TYR A 94 10.96 -5.77 8.13
C TYR A 94 12.25 -5.50 7.38
N GLU A 95 13.08 -6.52 7.19
CA GLU A 95 14.39 -6.34 6.55
C GLU A 95 14.26 -5.88 5.10
N LEU A 96 13.35 -6.49 4.34
CA LEU A 96 13.12 -6.11 2.95
C LEU A 96 12.58 -4.69 2.85
N ASP A 97 11.62 -4.34 3.71
CA ASP A 97 11.07 -2.99 3.74
C ASP A 97 12.11 -1.96 4.15
N TRP A 98 12.99 -2.30 5.08
CA TRP A 98 14.11 -1.45 5.47
C TRP A 98 15.04 -1.18 4.30
N GLN A 99 15.42 -2.23 3.56
CA GLN A 99 16.28 -2.10 2.40
C GLN A 99 15.65 -1.23 1.31
N MET A 100 14.36 -1.40 1.07
CA MET A 100 13.63 -0.60 0.10
C MET A 100 13.56 0.88 0.54
N ALA A 101 13.37 1.13 1.82
CA ALA A 101 13.37 2.48 2.36
C ALA A 101 14.71 3.17 2.16
N LEU A 102 15.81 2.46 2.41
CA LEU A 102 17.15 2.99 2.18
C LEU A 102 17.40 3.28 0.70
N MET A 103 16.96 2.42 -0.19
CA MET A 103 17.09 2.62 -1.62
C MET A 103 16.28 3.83 -2.08
N ASN A 104 15.04 3.96 -1.62
CA ASN A 104 14.20 5.10 -1.95
C ASN A 104 14.83 6.41 -1.47
N ARG A 105 15.41 6.40 -0.29
CA ARG A 105 16.09 7.57 0.27
C ARG A 105 17.29 8.00 -0.58
N ARG A 106 18.03 7.03 -1.11
CA ARG A 106 19.14 7.32 -2.03
C ARG A 106 18.68 7.95 -3.33
N LEU A 107 17.57 7.44 -3.87
CA LEU A 107 17.04 7.93 -5.15
C LEU A 107 16.38 9.29 -5.03
N ARG A 108 15.68 9.52 -3.92
CA ARG A 108 14.95 10.77 -3.66
C ARG A 108 15.04 11.11 -2.18
N PRO A 109 16.13 11.80 -1.76
CA PRO A 109 16.35 12.12 -0.34
C PRO A 109 15.26 12.96 0.30
N GLU A 110 14.50 13.72 -0.50
CA GLU A 110 13.40 14.55 -0.02
C GLU A 110 12.15 13.77 0.37
N ILE A 111 12.09 12.48 0.03
CA ILE A 111 10.94 11.63 0.33
C ILE A 111 11.31 10.69 1.48
N GLU A 112 10.58 10.81 2.59
CA GLU A 112 10.78 9.94 3.76
C GLU A 112 9.84 8.75 3.72
N THR A 113 10.35 7.59 4.16
CA THR A 113 9.51 6.40 4.36
C THR A 113 9.18 6.29 5.83
N VAL A 114 7.88 6.16 6.14
CA VAL A 114 7.37 6.03 7.49
C VAL A 114 6.69 4.68 7.62
N PHE A 115 7.03 3.95 8.68
CA PHE A 115 6.45 2.66 8.97
C PHE A 115 5.40 2.76 10.06
N LEU A 116 4.22 2.23 9.78
CA LEU A 116 3.15 2.14 10.75
C LEU A 116 3.02 0.69 11.21
N VAL A 117 2.94 0.49 12.51
CA VAL A 117 2.75 -0.84 13.06
C VAL A 117 1.30 -1.26 12.84
N ALA A 118 1.09 -2.41 12.23
CA ALA A 118 -0.25 -2.95 12.01
C ALA A 118 -0.94 -3.23 13.35
N GLY A 119 -2.26 -3.08 13.39
CA GLY A 119 -3.03 -3.47 14.54
C GLY A 119 -2.81 -4.96 14.85
N GLU A 120 -2.77 -5.33 16.12
CA GLU A 120 -2.47 -6.69 16.56
C GLU A 120 -3.37 -7.72 15.88
N GLU A 121 -4.65 -7.42 15.75
CA GLU A 121 -5.64 -8.29 15.13
C GLU A 121 -5.42 -8.52 13.63
N TYR A 122 -4.62 -7.68 12.97
CA TYR A 122 -4.37 -7.78 11.53
C TYR A 122 -2.94 -8.20 11.19
N SER A 123 -2.11 -8.47 12.20
CA SER A 123 -0.69 -8.74 12.00
C SER A 123 -0.39 -9.97 11.15
N PHE A 124 -1.30 -10.93 11.13
CA PHE A 124 -1.11 -12.20 10.43
C PHE A 124 -1.92 -12.30 9.13
N ILE A 125 -2.62 -11.24 8.74
CA ILE A 125 -3.42 -11.21 7.52
C ILE A 125 -2.63 -10.54 6.41
N SER A 126 -2.51 -11.21 5.25
CA SER A 126 -1.85 -10.65 4.07
C SER A 126 -2.65 -10.96 2.82
N SER A 127 -2.44 -10.19 1.77
CA SER A 127 -3.07 -10.43 0.47
C SER A 127 -2.66 -11.80 -0.10
N ASN A 128 -1.40 -12.20 0.11
CA ASN A 128 -0.94 -13.51 -0.35
C ASN A 128 -1.66 -14.65 0.35
N LEU A 129 -1.87 -14.53 1.66
CA LEU A 129 -2.63 -15.55 2.40
C LEU A 129 -4.08 -15.61 1.91
N VAL A 130 -4.71 -14.47 1.70
CA VAL A 130 -6.07 -14.39 1.18
C VAL A 130 -6.16 -15.06 -0.19
N LYS A 131 -5.17 -14.80 -1.07
CA LYS A 131 -5.12 -15.41 -2.40
C LYS A 131 -4.97 -16.92 -2.33
N GLU A 132 -4.13 -17.43 -1.43
CA GLU A 132 -3.96 -18.86 -1.23
C GLU A 132 -5.28 -19.52 -0.78
N VAL A 133 -5.95 -18.92 0.19
CA VAL A 133 -7.21 -19.43 0.69
C VAL A 133 -8.28 -19.41 -0.41
N ALA A 134 -8.36 -18.32 -1.17
CA ALA A 134 -9.30 -18.21 -2.27
C ALA A 134 -9.07 -19.28 -3.34
N ALA A 135 -7.80 -19.53 -3.68
CA ALA A 135 -7.43 -20.55 -4.65
C ALA A 135 -7.83 -21.94 -4.18
N LEU A 136 -7.60 -22.25 -2.90
CA LEU A 136 -8.00 -23.54 -2.33
C LEU A 136 -9.51 -23.70 -2.27
N ALA A 137 -10.23 -22.65 -1.94
CA ALA A 137 -11.69 -22.69 -1.86
C ALA A 137 -12.33 -22.83 -3.24
N ALA A 138 -11.67 -22.40 -4.31
CA ALA A 138 -12.18 -22.48 -5.68
C ALA A 138 -12.00 -23.87 -6.30
N THR A 139 -11.22 -24.75 -5.68
CA THR A 139 -11.01 -26.12 -6.16
C THR A 139 -11.91 -27.11 -5.45
#